data_ae1c8c5ff077b8a3cecd672dd3840f02
#
_entry.id   ae1c8c5ff077b8a3cecd672dd3840f02
#
_cell.length_a   1.000
_cell.length_b   1.000
_cell.length_c   1.000
_cell.angle_alpha   90.00
_cell.angle_beta   90.00
_cell.angle_gamma   90.00
#
_symmetry.space_group_name_H-M   'P 1'
#
loop_
_entity.id
_entity.type
_entity.pdbx_description
1 polymer ?
#
loop_
_entity_poly.entity_id
_entity_poly.type
_entity_poly.pdbx_seq_one_letter_code
_entity_poly.pdbx_strand_id
1 'polypeptide(L)'
;MTIINGIEIDFLDLPNDEIRMAILNNYPIEEKLHVIAVVSNPCQFARRYILAREFAKRMEKEKNCIVYFVELTYGDQDFQVTQKGNPRHLQIRTKSAPLWHKENMINMGVKKLLPASWRAFAWIDADIEFENTTWAQDTLKVLNGCSDVVQIFSHAVDMDKQKNSLGIYPSFGFQKMKQRAYGGTGINMWHPGYAWACTRRAYESMGGLYEKSILGAGDHNMSFSFLGKGEKSLNAETTQDYKDSVQDFEKGAENLRLGYVPGVILHHFHGSKKNRKYMDRWRILVDNAYSPLLHITKNKDGLLVPTAACPPKMLEDIQQYFQERNEDEGYA
;
A
#
# COMPACT_ATOMS: atom_id res chain seq x y z
N MET A 1 23.58 -9.75 6.80
CA MET A 1 22.90 -10.41 7.94
C MET A 1 22.37 -9.33 8.88
N THR A 2 21.07 -9.28 9.11
CA THR A 2 20.44 -8.32 10.02
C THR A 2 19.89 -9.07 11.22
N ILE A 3 20.30 -8.67 12.42
CA ILE A 3 19.79 -9.25 13.68
C ILE A 3 18.81 -8.23 14.29
N ILE A 4 17.57 -8.65 14.48
CA ILE A 4 16.53 -7.83 15.11
C ILE A 4 15.98 -8.59 16.30
N ASN A 5 16.17 -8.05 17.50
CA ASN A 5 15.79 -8.68 18.77
C ASN A 5 16.24 -10.14 18.90
N GLY A 6 17.50 -10.43 18.53
CA GLY A 6 18.07 -11.76 18.54
C GLY A 6 17.58 -12.71 17.45
N ILE A 7 16.71 -12.26 16.56
CA ILE A 7 16.31 -13.03 15.38
C ILE A 7 17.20 -12.62 14.21
N GLU A 8 17.90 -13.58 13.68
CA GLU A 8 18.74 -13.42 12.51
C GLU A 8 17.89 -13.44 11.24
N ILE A 9 17.96 -12.36 10.47
CA ILE A 9 17.32 -12.26 9.15
C ILE A 9 18.45 -12.17 8.13
N ASP A 10 18.75 -13.30 7.51
CA ASP A 10 19.71 -13.36 6.43
C ASP A 10 18.98 -13.23 5.09
N PHE A 11 19.05 -12.04 4.51
CA PHE A 11 18.50 -11.79 3.18
C PHE A 11 19.55 -11.89 2.07
N LEU A 12 20.83 -12.09 2.40
CA LEU A 12 21.90 -12.28 1.41
C LEU A 12 21.92 -13.72 0.89
N ASP A 13 21.61 -14.68 1.75
CA ASP A 13 21.53 -16.10 1.37
C ASP A 13 20.14 -16.51 0.87
N LEU A 14 19.14 -15.61 0.97
CA LEU A 14 17.76 -15.87 0.62
C LEU A 14 17.27 -15.27 -0.70
N PRO A 15 17.98 -14.39 -1.43
CA PRO A 15 17.51 -13.96 -2.73
C PRO A 15 17.32 -15.18 -3.62
N ASN A 16 16.19 -15.23 -4.31
CA ASN A 16 16.04 -16.10 -5.47
C ASN A 16 17.15 -15.78 -6.47
N ASP A 17 17.71 -16.77 -7.15
CA ASP A 17 18.83 -16.57 -8.06
C ASP A 17 18.52 -15.54 -9.13
N GLU A 18 17.28 -15.50 -9.66
CA GLU A 18 16.85 -14.52 -10.65
C GLU A 18 16.92 -13.09 -10.09
N ILE A 19 16.47 -12.87 -8.85
CA ILE A 19 16.52 -11.57 -8.18
C ILE A 19 17.95 -11.16 -7.93
N ARG A 20 18.78 -12.09 -7.42
CA ARG A 20 20.21 -11.84 -7.19
C ARG A 20 20.93 -11.46 -8.49
N MET A 21 20.68 -12.19 -9.57
CA MET A 21 21.26 -11.90 -10.88
C MET A 21 20.76 -10.58 -11.44
N ALA A 22 19.48 -10.23 -11.23
CA ALA A 22 18.94 -8.94 -11.63
C ALA A 22 19.65 -7.78 -10.89
N ILE A 23 19.84 -7.88 -9.58
CA ILE A 23 20.51 -6.85 -8.77
C ILE A 23 21.98 -6.70 -9.17
N LEU A 24 22.68 -7.79 -9.42
CA LEU A 24 24.13 -7.77 -9.73
C LEU A 24 24.42 -7.32 -11.15
N ASN A 25 23.61 -7.72 -12.13
CA ASN A 25 23.98 -7.63 -13.56
C ASN A 25 23.12 -6.65 -14.37
N ASN A 26 21.95 -6.24 -13.86
CA ASN A 26 21.10 -5.33 -14.62
C ASN A 26 21.38 -3.86 -14.28
N TYR A 27 21.15 -3.01 -15.27
CA TYR A 27 21.03 -1.59 -15.05
C TYR A 27 19.64 -1.25 -14.52
N PRO A 28 19.48 -0.17 -13.73
CA PRO A 28 18.17 0.35 -13.35
C PRO A 28 17.33 0.67 -14.58
N ILE A 29 16.02 0.42 -14.54
CA ILE A 29 15.09 0.71 -15.64
C ILE A 29 15.00 2.22 -15.94
N GLU A 30 15.27 3.06 -14.93
CA GLU A 30 15.39 4.51 -15.01
C GLU A 30 16.32 5.04 -13.91
N GLU A 31 16.70 6.32 -13.97
CA GLU A 31 17.71 6.91 -13.07
C GLU A 31 17.26 6.91 -11.61
N LYS A 32 15.98 7.27 -11.34
CA LYS A 32 15.42 7.40 -10.00
C LYS A 32 14.04 6.76 -9.92
N LEU A 33 13.79 6.08 -8.81
CA LEU A 33 12.48 5.51 -8.52
C LEU A 33 11.48 6.62 -8.13
N HIS A 34 10.38 6.72 -8.85
CA HIS A 34 9.27 7.58 -8.47
C HIS A 34 8.48 6.94 -7.34
N VAL A 35 8.34 7.61 -6.20
CA VAL A 35 7.64 7.11 -5.02
C VAL A 35 6.41 7.97 -4.75
N ILE A 36 5.24 7.35 -4.63
CA ILE A 36 4.01 8.02 -4.22
C ILE A 36 3.65 7.57 -2.82
N ALA A 37 3.58 8.53 -1.90
CA ALA A 37 3.05 8.36 -0.56
C ALA A 37 1.74 9.14 -0.42
N VAL A 38 0.76 8.58 0.28
CA VAL A 38 -0.55 9.19 0.43
C VAL A 38 -0.91 9.39 1.91
N VAL A 39 -1.58 10.49 2.20
CA VAL A 39 -2.04 10.82 3.55
C VAL A 39 -3.52 11.17 3.50
N SER A 40 -4.34 10.35 4.14
CA SER A 40 -5.77 10.59 4.37
C SER A 40 -6.04 10.36 5.87
N ASN A 41 -6.54 11.37 6.57
CA ASN A 41 -6.69 11.32 8.02
C ASN A 41 -8.00 11.98 8.47
N PRO A 42 -9.15 11.34 8.19
CA PRO A 42 -10.45 11.93 8.50
C PRO A 42 -10.64 12.18 10.02
N CYS A 43 -10.01 11.40 10.87
CA CYS A 43 -10.08 11.51 12.32
C CYS A 43 -9.02 12.43 12.95
N GLN A 44 -8.14 13.01 12.14
CA GLN A 44 -7.07 13.92 12.55
C GLN A 44 -6.12 13.36 13.61
N PHE A 45 -5.84 12.05 13.58
CA PHE A 45 -4.85 11.44 14.47
C PHE A 45 -3.48 12.09 14.28
N ALA A 46 -2.91 12.61 15.36
CA ALA A 46 -1.63 13.33 15.35
C ALA A 46 -0.48 12.42 14.90
N ARG A 47 -0.50 11.16 15.36
CA ARG A 47 0.53 10.17 15.06
C ARG A 47 0.69 9.93 13.55
N ARG A 48 -0.41 9.91 12.81
CA ARG A 48 -0.38 9.74 11.35
C ARG A 48 0.37 10.88 10.65
N TYR A 49 0.16 12.11 11.07
CA TYR A 49 0.86 13.27 10.51
C TYR A 49 2.34 13.31 10.92
N ILE A 50 2.65 12.94 12.17
CA ILE A 50 4.03 12.84 12.65
C ILE A 50 4.82 11.85 11.80
N LEU A 51 4.30 10.63 11.64
CA LEU A 51 4.96 9.58 10.84
C LEU A 51 5.15 9.99 9.38
N ALA A 52 4.14 10.59 8.76
CA ALA A 52 4.24 11.06 7.38
C ALA A 52 5.30 12.14 7.20
N ARG A 53 5.45 13.07 8.16
CA ARG A 53 6.51 14.08 8.14
C ARG A 53 7.90 13.49 8.39
N GLU A 54 8.01 12.51 9.30
CA GLU A 54 9.25 11.77 9.54
C GLU A 54 9.66 10.98 8.31
N PHE A 55 8.71 10.31 7.66
CA PHE A 55 8.94 9.62 6.38
C PHE A 55 9.42 10.60 5.31
N ALA A 56 8.77 11.74 5.14
CA ALA A 56 9.20 12.77 4.17
C ALA A 56 10.66 13.19 4.41
N LYS A 57 11.04 13.48 5.67
CA LYS A 57 12.42 13.85 6.03
C LYS A 57 13.45 12.74 5.75
N ARG A 58 13.08 11.46 5.93
CA ARG A 58 13.94 10.33 5.58
C ARG A 58 14.14 10.26 4.08
N MET A 59 13.03 10.35 3.34
CA MET A 59 13.03 10.26 1.88
C MET A 59 13.75 11.43 1.19
N GLU A 60 13.81 12.62 1.78
CA GLU A 60 14.62 13.74 1.28
C GLU A 60 16.11 13.42 1.20
N LYS A 61 16.59 12.49 2.03
CA LYS A 61 17.99 12.04 2.06
C LYS A 61 18.29 10.95 1.03
N GLU A 62 17.25 10.30 0.50
CA GLU A 62 17.39 9.24 -0.50
C GLU A 62 17.70 9.80 -1.87
N LYS A 63 18.92 9.50 -2.37
CA LYS A 63 19.42 10.04 -3.65
C LYS A 63 18.79 9.37 -4.87
N ASN A 64 18.34 8.13 -4.73
CA ASN A 64 17.91 7.28 -5.84
C ASN A 64 16.39 7.21 -6.01
N CYS A 65 15.63 8.09 -5.34
CA CYS A 65 14.20 8.21 -5.53
C CYS A 65 13.75 9.68 -5.62
N ILE A 66 12.53 9.87 -6.12
CA ILE A 66 11.80 11.14 -6.13
C ILE A 66 10.46 10.87 -5.46
N VAL A 67 10.18 11.55 -4.35
CA VAL A 67 8.96 11.32 -3.59
C VAL A 67 7.91 12.37 -3.92
N TYR A 68 6.70 11.89 -4.10
CA TYR A 68 5.48 12.66 -4.31
C TYR A 68 4.49 12.38 -3.20
N PHE A 69 3.82 13.41 -2.70
CA PHE A 69 2.80 13.28 -1.68
C PHE A 69 1.43 13.67 -2.22
N VAL A 70 0.45 12.81 -1.94
CA VAL A 70 -0.96 13.12 -2.16
C VAL A 70 -1.63 13.21 -0.80
N GLU A 71 -2.22 14.35 -0.47
CA GLU A 71 -2.91 14.55 0.79
C GLU A 71 -4.38 14.88 0.56
N LEU A 72 -5.24 14.13 1.24
CA LEU A 72 -6.69 14.31 1.24
C LEU A 72 -7.15 14.85 2.58
N THR A 73 -7.85 15.99 2.54
CA THR A 73 -8.49 16.61 3.71
C THR A 73 -10.01 16.65 3.56
N TYR A 74 -10.70 16.70 4.69
CA TYR A 74 -12.16 16.66 4.78
C TYR A 74 -12.69 17.97 5.37
N GLY A 75 -13.73 18.55 4.71
CA GLY A 75 -14.29 19.82 5.15
C GLY A 75 -13.25 20.93 5.22
N ASP A 76 -13.09 21.52 6.37
CA ASP A 76 -12.19 22.66 6.61
C ASP A 76 -10.84 22.28 7.24
N GLN A 77 -10.50 20.98 7.28
CA GLN A 77 -9.20 20.50 7.78
C GLN A 77 -8.05 21.11 6.99
N ASP A 78 -6.98 21.48 7.69
CA ASP A 78 -5.74 21.97 7.07
C ASP A 78 -4.89 20.83 6.48
N PHE A 79 -4.16 21.14 5.42
CA PHE A 79 -3.11 20.25 4.90
C PHE A 79 -1.91 20.27 5.86
N GLN A 80 -1.50 19.08 6.31
CA GLN A 80 -0.49 18.93 7.38
C GLN A 80 0.89 18.48 6.84
N VAL A 81 0.93 17.89 5.64
CA VAL A 81 2.13 17.28 5.06
C VAL A 81 2.50 17.94 3.74
N THR A 82 1.52 18.31 2.93
CA THR A 82 1.75 18.87 1.61
C THR A 82 1.74 20.41 1.61
N GLN A 83 2.45 20.98 0.65
CA GLN A 83 2.55 22.43 0.47
C GLN A 83 1.95 22.85 -0.88
N LYS A 84 1.13 23.89 -0.87
CA LYS A 84 0.55 24.47 -2.09
C LYS A 84 1.67 24.98 -3.02
N GLY A 85 1.57 24.66 -4.29
CA GLY A 85 2.54 25.09 -5.31
C GLY A 85 3.80 24.22 -5.40
N ASN A 86 4.00 23.24 -4.52
CA ASN A 86 5.07 22.27 -4.68
C ASN A 86 4.71 21.28 -5.81
N PRO A 87 5.56 21.15 -6.87
CA PRO A 87 5.25 20.30 -8.02
C PRO A 87 5.20 18.78 -7.69
N ARG A 88 5.67 18.39 -6.51
CA ARG A 88 5.62 17.00 -6.03
C ARG A 88 4.47 16.74 -5.05
N HIS A 89 3.60 17.73 -4.83
CA HIS A 89 2.51 17.64 -3.87
C HIS A 89 1.16 17.81 -4.57
N LEU A 90 0.23 16.89 -4.30
CA LEU A 90 -1.15 17.00 -4.72
C LEU A 90 -2.03 17.17 -3.49
N GLN A 91 -2.71 18.31 -3.40
CA GLN A 91 -3.68 18.62 -2.36
C GLN A 91 -5.09 18.36 -2.87
N ILE A 92 -5.85 17.54 -2.16
CA ILE A 92 -7.23 17.19 -2.48
C ILE A 92 -8.09 17.53 -1.26
N ARG A 93 -9.23 18.19 -1.50
CA ARG A 93 -10.22 18.49 -0.45
C ARG A 93 -11.57 17.96 -0.85
N THR A 94 -12.29 17.34 0.10
CA THR A 94 -13.64 16.84 -0.12
C THR A 94 -14.57 17.19 1.05
N LYS A 95 -15.87 17.29 0.73
CA LYS A 95 -16.97 17.36 1.72
C LYS A 95 -17.73 16.04 1.82
N SER A 96 -17.38 15.06 0.98
CA SER A 96 -18.00 13.73 1.02
C SER A 96 -17.60 12.96 2.26
N ALA A 97 -18.41 11.98 2.64
CA ALA A 97 -18.10 11.06 3.73
C ALA A 97 -16.78 10.33 3.47
N PRO A 98 -15.98 10.08 4.52
CA PRO A 98 -14.70 9.41 4.39
C PRO A 98 -14.85 7.97 3.90
N LEU A 99 -14.00 7.59 2.95
CA LEU A 99 -13.78 6.22 2.50
C LEU A 99 -12.28 5.89 2.63
N TRP A 100 -11.91 4.64 2.48
CA TRP A 100 -10.50 4.28 2.32
C TRP A 100 -10.05 4.64 0.90
N HIS A 101 -9.27 5.70 0.78
CA HIS A 101 -8.88 6.27 -0.52
C HIS A 101 -7.46 5.93 -0.97
N LYS A 102 -6.72 5.08 -0.24
CA LYS A 102 -5.28 4.87 -0.48
C LYS A 102 -4.97 4.63 -1.96
N GLU A 103 -5.53 3.61 -2.55
CA GLU A 103 -5.25 3.20 -3.93
C GLU A 103 -5.76 4.23 -4.95
N ASN A 104 -6.91 4.84 -4.69
CA ASN A 104 -7.44 5.91 -5.53
C ASN A 104 -6.53 7.15 -5.51
N MET A 105 -6.03 7.56 -4.35
CA MET A 105 -5.10 8.68 -4.22
C MET A 105 -3.76 8.38 -4.91
N ILE A 106 -3.27 7.13 -4.84
CA ILE A 106 -2.07 6.71 -5.59
C ILE A 106 -2.32 6.83 -7.09
N ASN A 107 -3.43 6.32 -7.61
CA ASN A 107 -3.81 6.44 -9.02
C ASN A 107 -3.91 7.92 -9.47
N MET A 108 -4.45 8.80 -8.62
CA MET A 108 -4.48 10.24 -8.87
C MET A 108 -3.06 10.84 -8.90
N GLY A 109 -2.18 10.40 -7.99
CA GLY A 109 -0.77 10.78 -7.94
C GLY A 109 -0.02 10.38 -9.19
N VAL A 110 -0.15 9.14 -9.64
CA VAL A 110 0.43 8.66 -10.91
C VAL A 110 0.01 9.56 -12.07
N LYS A 111 -1.28 9.84 -12.18
CA LYS A 111 -1.83 10.62 -13.29
C LYS A 111 -1.44 12.10 -13.27
N LYS A 112 -1.30 12.71 -12.08
CA LYS A 112 -1.17 14.17 -11.95
C LYS A 112 0.23 14.65 -11.59
N LEU A 113 1.10 13.79 -11.04
CA LEU A 113 2.40 14.19 -10.51
C LEU A 113 3.59 13.57 -11.25
N LEU A 114 3.44 12.33 -11.77
CA LEU A 114 4.57 11.69 -12.44
C LEU A 114 4.83 12.33 -13.80
N PRO A 115 6.12 12.44 -14.21
CA PRO A 115 6.48 12.95 -15.54
C PRO A 115 5.97 11.99 -16.62
N ALA A 116 5.65 12.52 -17.81
CA ALA A 116 5.14 11.69 -18.89
C ALA A 116 6.06 10.51 -19.30
N SER A 117 7.35 10.64 -19.02
CA SER A 117 8.40 9.66 -19.35
C SER A 117 8.65 8.61 -18.26
N TRP A 118 7.92 8.60 -17.14
CA TRP A 118 8.15 7.62 -16.07
C TRP A 118 8.04 6.17 -16.58
N ARG A 119 8.88 5.28 -16.04
CA ARG A 119 8.95 3.87 -16.44
C ARG A 119 8.61 2.91 -15.31
N ALA A 120 8.90 3.31 -14.08
CA ALA A 120 8.57 2.55 -12.87
C ALA A 120 8.16 3.50 -11.74
N PHE A 121 7.25 3.05 -10.87
CA PHE A 121 6.95 3.78 -9.65
C PHE A 121 6.68 2.83 -8.49
N ALA A 122 6.81 3.37 -7.28
CA ALA A 122 6.51 2.70 -6.03
C ALA A 122 5.36 3.41 -5.31
N TRP A 123 4.55 2.64 -4.56
CA TRP A 123 3.64 3.16 -3.56
C TRP A 123 4.03 2.61 -2.19
N ILE A 124 4.24 3.52 -1.27
CA ILE A 124 4.86 3.22 0.02
C ILE A 124 4.05 3.85 1.13
N ASP A 125 3.74 3.08 2.16
CA ASP A 125 3.08 3.57 3.36
C ASP A 125 4.02 4.53 4.12
N ALA A 126 3.50 5.67 4.56
CA ALA A 126 4.29 6.74 5.15
C ALA A 126 4.69 6.49 6.63
N ASP A 127 4.59 5.27 7.08
CA ASP A 127 4.91 4.80 8.44
C ASP A 127 5.98 3.70 8.45
N ILE A 128 6.72 3.54 7.34
CA ILE A 128 7.82 2.58 7.25
C ILE A 128 9.20 3.24 7.11
N GLU A 129 10.23 2.46 7.41
CA GLU A 129 11.64 2.82 7.24
C GLU A 129 12.39 1.62 6.62
N PHE A 130 13.26 1.88 5.65
CA PHE A 130 14.06 0.86 4.99
C PHE A 130 15.41 0.72 5.69
N GLU A 131 15.80 -0.51 6.05
CA GLU A 131 17.12 -0.83 6.56
C GLU A 131 18.15 -1.00 5.43
N ASN A 132 17.71 -1.44 4.24
CA ASN A 132 18.56 -1.55 3.07
C ASN A 132 18.72 -0.18 2.39
N THR A 133 19.94 0.34 2.32
CA THR A 133 20.25 1.65 1.73
C THR A 133 20.22 1.67 0.19
N THR A 134 20.20 0.51 -0.46
CA THR A 134 20.16 0.38 -1.93
C THR A 134 18.76 0.03 -2.46
N TRP A 135 17.76 -0.01 -1.58
CA TRP A 135 16.41 -0.49 -1.88
C TRP A 135 15.80 0.10 -3.17
N ALA A 136 15.98 1.39 -3.41
CA ALA A 136 15.40 2.06 -4.59
C ALA A 136 16.09 1.63 -5.89
N GLN A 137 17.42 1.53 -5.88
CA GLN A 137 18.19 1.05 -7.04
C GLN A 137 17.93 -0.44 -7.31
N ASP A 138 17.92 -1.25 -6.26
CA ASP A 138 17.67 -2.68 -6.37
C ASP A 138 16.26 -2.92 -6.93
N THR A 139 15.27 -2.12 -6.50
CA THR A 139 13.91 -2.13 -7.08
C THR A 139 13.95 -1.88 -8.59
N LEU A 140 14.62 -0.83 -9.03
CA LEU A 140 14.70 -0.50 -10.46
C LEU A 140 15.43 -1.56 -11.30
N LYS A 141 16.42 -2.24 -10.72
CA LYS A 141 17.15 -3.34 -11.36
C LYS A 141 16.30 -4.60 -11.46
N VAL A 142 15.56 -4.96 -10.40
CA VAL A 142 14.68 -6.13 -10.39
C VAL A 142 13.52 -5.94 -11.37
N LEU A 143 12.94 -4.72 -11.43
CA LEU A 143 11.89 -4.38 -12.39
C LEU A 143 12.39 -4.38 -13.85
N ASN A 144 13.66 -4.08 -14.09
CA ASN A 144 14.25 -4.17 -15.43
C ASN A 144 14.59 -5.62 -15.83
N GLY A 145 14.82 -6.49 -14.85
CA GLY A 145 15.32 -7.85 -15.07
C GLY A 145 14.23 -8.92 -15.11
N CYS A 146 13.66 -9.21 -13.96
CA CYS A 146 12.91 -10.44 -13.76
C CYS A 146 11.47 -10.25 -13.27
N SER A 147 11.05 -9.04 -12.91
CA SER A 147 9.73 -8.80 -12.32
C SER A 147 9.03 -7.60 -12.94
N ASP A 148 7.72 -7.64 -12.98
CA ASP A 148 6.86 -6.54 -13.44
C ASP A 148 6.24 -5.79 -12.25
N VAL A 149 6.02 -6.51 -11.14
CA VAL A 149 5.53 -5.99 -9.84
C VAL A 149 6.38 -6.60 -8.73
N VAL A 150 6.78 -5.80 -7.75
CA VAL A 150 7.60 -6.25 -6.62
C VAL A 150 7.10 -5.68 -5.30
N GLN A 151 7.20 -6.46 -4.22
CA GLN A 151 7.23 -5.90 -2.87
C GLN A 151 8.66 -5.47 -2.52
N ILE A 152 8.81 -4.25 -1.99
CA ILE A 152 10.13 -3.64 -1.79
C ILE A 152 10.73 -4.06 -0.43
N PHE A 153 10.50 -5.28 -0.03
CA PHE A 153 11.11 -5.90 1.16
C PHE A 153 10.95 -7.42 1.13
N SER A 154 11.81 -8.12 1.84
CA SER A 154 11.63 -9.54 2.15
C SER A 154 10.90 -9.74 3.48
N HIS A 155 11.24 -8.94 4.50
CA HIS A 155 10.66 -9.02 5.84
C HIS A 155 10.30 -7.63 6.38
N ALA A 156 9.18 -7.55 7.07
CA ALA A 156 8.75 -6.37 7.80
C ALA A 156 8.79 -6.64 9.30
N VAL A 157 9.30 -5.68 10.07
CA VAL A 157 9.33 -5.71 11.53
C VAL A 157 8.33 -4.69 12.05
N ASP A 158 7.26 -5.17 12.68
CA ASP A 158 6.37 -4.28 13.42
C ASP A 158 7.01 -3.87 14.74
N MET A 159 6.97 -2.58 15.02
CA MET A 159 7.51 -2.00 16.24
C MET A 159 6.41 -1.54 17.20
N ASP A 160 6.73 -1.55 18.48
CA ASP A 160 5.93 -0.82 19.49
C ASP A 160 6.30 0.67 19.52
N LYS A 161 5.67 1.42 20.44
CA LYS A 161 5.94 2.84 20.63
C LYS A 161 7.35 3.15 21.15
N GLN A 162 8.02 2.19 21.79
CA GLN A 162 9.42 2.25 22.26
C GLN A 162 10.42 1.76 21.20
N LYS A 163 9.94 1.43 19.99
CA LYS A 163 10.73 0.85 18.89
C LYS A 163 11.27 -0.57 19.16
N ASN A 164 10.66 -1.30 20.09
CA ASN A 164 10.92 -2.73 20.21
C ASN A 164 10.13 -3.51 19.14
N SER A 165 10.68 -4.62 18.68
CA SER A 165 9.97 -5.50 17.74
C SER A 165 8.81 -6.21 18.42
N LEU A 166 7.61 -6.08 17.81
CA LEU A 166 6.42 -6.83 18.17
C LEU A 166 6.28 -8.12 17.37
N GLY A 167 6.85 -8.16 16.18
CA GLY A 167 6.77 -9.32 15.30
C GLY A 167 7.46 -9.08 13.95
N ILE A 168 7.79 -10.19 13.29
CA ILE A 168 8.44 -10.19 11.99
C ILE A 168 7.55 -10.94 11.01
N TYR A 169 7.34 -10.37 9.84
CA TYR A 169 6.44 -10.91 8.83
C TYR A 169 7.10 -10.92 7.44
N PRO A 170 7.20 -12.09 6.81
CA PRO A 170 7.67 -12.16 5.42
C PRO A 170 6.70 -11.45 4.47
N SER A 171 7.23 -10.85 3.42
CA SER A 171 6.44 -10.24 2.37
C SER A 171 5.72 -11.30 1.50
N PHE A 172 4.62 -10.90 0.89
CA PHE A 172 3.86 -11.75 -0.03
C PHE A 172 4.71 -12.17 -1.24
N GLY A 173 5.46 -11.20 -1.82
CA GLY A 173 6.35 -11.47 -2.94
C GLY A 173 7.48 -12.44 -2.60
N PHE A 174 8.11 -12.29 -1.43
CA PHE A 174 9.14 -13.22 -0.93
C PHE A 174 8.60 -14.64 -0.78
N GLN A 175 7.46 -14.81 -0.10
CA GLN A 175 6.84 -16.12 0.10
C GLN A 175 6.46 -16.79 -1.22
N LYS A 176 5.93 -16.00 -2.18
CA LYS A 176 5.61 -16.50 -3.53
C LYS A 176 6.85 -17.00 -4.27
N MET A 177 7.94 -16.23 -4.25
CA MET A 177 9.18 -16.60 -4.93
C MET A 177 9.87 -17.81 -4.28
N LYS A 178 9.69 -17.99 -2.96
CA LYS A 178 10.14 -19.19 -2.23
C LYS A 178 9.19 -20.39 -2.37
N GLN A 179 8.11 -20.26 -3.12
CA GLN A 179 7.13 -21.33 -3.38
C GLN A 179 6.58 -21.96 -2.09
N ARG A 180 6.44 -21.15 -1.02
CA ARG A 180 5.93 -21.64 0.25
C ARG A 180 4.42 -21.82 0.21
N ALA A 181 3.88 -22.69 1.07
CA ALA A 181 2.46 -22.77 1.27
C ALA A 181 1.91 -21.47 1.88
N TYR A 182 0.74 -21.02 1.41
CA TYR A 182 0.08 -19.84 1.97
C TYR A 182 -0.24 -20.04 3.45
N GLY A 183 0.16 -19.07 4.28
CA GLY A 183 -0.12 -19.03 5.71
C GLY A 183 -0.55 -17.63 6.15
N GLY A 184 -1.37 -17.56 7.18
CA GLY A 184 -1.95 -16.31 7.70
C GLY A 184 -1.33 -15.76 8.97
N THR A 185 -0.32 -16.45 9.55
CA THR A 185 0.21 -16.10 10.87
C THR A 185 1.73 -16.27 10.98
N GLY A 186 2.36 -15.43 11.80
CA GLY A 186 3.77 -15.51 12.14
C GLY A 186 4.70 -15.54 10.94
N ILE A 187 5.74 -16.37 10.99
CA ILE A 187 6.75 -16.51 9.92
C ILE A 187 6.17 -17.13 8.63
N ASN A 188 5.00 -17.74 8.71
CA ASN A 188 4.29 -18.28 7.56
C ASN A 188 3.29 -17.27 6.95
N MET A 189 3.17 -16.09 7.54
CA MET A 189 2.31 -15.05 6.99
C MET A 189 2.83 -14.59 5.63
N TRP A 190 1.90 -14.30 4.73
CA TRP A 190 2.15 -13.64 3.47
C TRP A 190 1.66 -12.20 3.59
N HIS A 191 2.52 -11.31 4.10
CA HIS A 191 2.12 -9.93 4.39
C HIS A 191 1.89 -9.13 3.10
N PRO A 192 0.66 -8.63 2.82
CA PRO A 192 0.33 -8.01 1.54
C PRO A 192 0.60 -6.50 1.49
N GLY A 193 0.86 -5.83 2.60
CA GLY A 193 0.92 -4.36 2.70
C GLY A 193 2.30 -3.74 2.56
N TYR A 194 2.39 -2.48 2.94
CA TYR A 194 3.53 -1.60 3.16
C TYR A 194 4.14 -0.94 1.92
N ALA A 195 4.90 -1.65 1.12
CA ALA A 195 5.69 -1.05 0.05
C ALA A 195 5.74 -1.93 -1.19
N TRP A 196 5.32 -1.37 -2.30
CA TRP A 196 5.26 -2.03 -3.60
C TRP A 196 5.80 -1.13 -4.70
N ALA A 197 6.26 -1.74 -5.78
CA ALA A 197 6.58 -1.03 -7.02
C ALA A 197 6.16 -1.84 -8.24
N CYS A 198 5.94 -1.15 -9.35
CA CYS A 198 5.69 -1.80 -10.63
C CYS A 198 6.25 -0.99 -11.80
N THR A 199 6.41 -1.66 -12.93
CA THR A 199 6.70 -1.00 -14.21
C THR A 199 5.45 -0.28 -14.72
N ARG A 200 5.66 0.75 -15.55
CA ARG A 200 4.55 1.44 -16.25
C ARG A 200 3.67 0.46 -17.03
N ARG A 201 4.28 -0.47 -17.73
CA ARG A 201 3.56 -1.50 -18.47
C ARG A 201 2.62 -2.31 -17.57
N ALA A 202 3.09 -2.73 -16.41
CA ALA A 202 2.26 -3.46 -15.46
C ALA A 202 1.11 -2.59 -14.93
N TYR A 203 1.39 -1.34 -14.56
CA TYR A 203 0.36 -0.41 -14.10
C TYR A 203 -0.73 -0.16 -15.14
N GLU A 204 -0.34 0.04 -16.40
CA GLU A 204 -1.27 0.26 -17.51
C GLU A 204 -2.07 -1.02 -17.83
N SER A 205 -1.44 -2.20 -17.76
CA SER A 205 -2.11 -3.49 -17.92
C SER A 205 -3.20 -3.73 -16.87
N MET A 206 -2.90 -3.39 -15.59
CA MET A 206 -3.87 -3.49 -14.49
C MET A 206 -5.00 -2.44 -14.58
N GLY A 207 -4.87 -1.43 -15.44
CA GLY A 207 -5.79 -0.29 -15.46
C GLY A 207 -5.65 0.63 -14.23
N GLY A 208 -4.50 0.60 -13.55
CA GLY A 208 -4.22 1.27 -12.27
C GLY A 208 -4.24 0.31 -11.08
N LEU A 209 -4.04 0.82 -9.87
CA LEU A 209 -4.23 0.05 -8.64
C LEU A 209 -5.72 -0.18 -8.36
N TYR A 210 -6.06 -1.31 -7.73
CA TYR A 210 -7.43 -1.64 -7.37
C TYR A 210 -7.97 -0.71 -6.29
N GLU A 211 -8.82 0.23 -6.66
CA GLU A 211 -9.26 1.33 -5.80
C GLU A 211 -10.65 1.17 -5.16
N LYS A 212 -11.34 0.04 -5.43
CA LYS A 212 -12.72 -0.16 -4.98
C LYS A 212 -12.86 -0.75 -3.56
N SER A 213 -11.75 -0.98 -2.87
CA SER A 213 -11.72 -1.47 -1.48
C SER A 213 -11.90 -0.33 -0.47
N ILE A 214 -13.11 0.21 -0.36
CA ILE A 214 -13.44 1.44 0.38
C ILE A 214 -13.29 1.36 1.91
N LEU A 215 -12.91 0.21 2.44
CA LEU A 215 -12.68 -0.02 3.88
C LEU A 215 -11.25 -0.54 4.16
N GLY A 216 -10.37 -0.46 3.16
CA GLY A 216 -9.04 -1.05 3.14
C GLY A 216 -9.05 -2.46 2.55
N ALA A 217 -7.93 -3.16 2.62
CA ALA A 217 -7.66 -4.45 1.98
C ALA A 217 -7.33 -4.39 0.47
N GLY A 218 -7.14 -3.21 -0.12
CA GLY A 218 -6.70 -3.09 -1.52
C GLY A 218 -5.40 -3.86 -1.80
N ASP A 219 -4.41 -3.74 -0.91
CA ASP A 219 -3.16 -4.53 -0.99
C ASP A 219 -3.42 -6.04 -1.03
N HIS A 220 -4.37 -6.52 -0.22
CA HIS A 220 -4.73 -7.93 -0.14
C HIS A 220 -5.43 -8.40 -1.42
N ASN A 221 -6.39 -7.61 -1.93
CA ASN A 221 -7.06 -7.92 -3.18
C ASN A 221 -6.08 -7.98 -4.36
N MET A 222 -5.20 -6.99 -4.49
CA MET A 222 -4.17 -6.97 -5.52
C MET A 222 -3.20 -8.15 -5.41
N SER A 223 -2.71 -8.45 -4.20
CA SER A 223 -1.77 -9.55 -3.97
C SER A 223 -2.34 -10.90 -4.40
N PHE A 224 -3.59 -11.17 -4.09
CA PHE A 224 -4.26 -12.41 -4.52
C PHE A 224 -4.55 -12.43 -6.01
N SER A 225 -4.87 -11.28 -6.61
CA SER A 225 -5.07 -11.16 -8.06
C SER A 225 -3.77 -11.45 -8.83
N PHE A 226 -2.59 -11.09 -8.31
CA PHE A 226 -1.29 -11.49 -8.90
C PHE A 226 -1.05 -13.01 -8.87
N LEU A 227 -1.82 -13.76 -8.11
CA LEU A 227 -1.78 -15.23 -8.08
C LEU A 227 -2.89 -15.89 -8.89
N GLY A 228 -3.76 -15.13 -9.57
CA GLY A 228 -4.97 -15.65 -10.20
C GLY A 228 -5.98 -16.20 -9.18
N LYS A 229 -6.08 -15.57 -8.00
CA LYS A 229 -6.92 -15.99 -6.88
C LYS A 229 -7.63 -14.80 -6.20
N GLY A 230 -7.88 -13.74 -6.93
CA GLY A 230 -8.41 -12.48 -6.40
C GLY A 230 -9.68 -12.66 -5.58
N GLU A 231 -10.62 -13.50 -6.01
CA GLU A 231 -11.85 -13.77 -5.27
C GLU A 231 -11.60 -14.31 -3.85
N LYS A 232 -10.52 -15.08 -3.64
CA LYS A 232 -10.14 -15.62 -2.31
C LYS A 232 -9.71 -14.54 -1.32
N SER A 233 -9.48 -13.32 -1.77
CA SER A 233 -9.18 -12.17 -0.92
C SER A 233 -10.42 -11.53 -0.31
N LEU A 234 -11.60 -11.88 -0.78
CA LEU A 234 -12.88 -11.34 -0.34
C LEU A 234 -13.54 -12.24 0.70
N ASN A 235 -14.42 -11.65 1.52
CA ASN A 235 -15.35 -12.43 2.31
C ASN A 235 -16.35 -13.14 1.38
N ALA A 236 -16.67 -14.40 1.66
CA ALA A 236 -17.56 -15.20 0.82
C ALA A 236 -18.97 -14.60 0.65
N GLU A 237 -19.44 -13.82 1.64
CA GLU A 237 -20.76 -13.18 1.67
C GLU A 237 -20.80 -11.83 0.95
N THR A 238 -19.70 -11.37 0.34
CA THR A 238 -19.71 -10.11 -0.45
C THR A 238 -20.57 -10.24 -1.70
N THR A 239 -21.04 -9.09 -2.20
CA THR A 239 -21.87 -9.03 -3.41
C THR A 239 -21.16 -9.57 -4.65
N GLN A 240 -21.93 -10.03 -5.64
CA GLN A 240 -21.35 -10.59 -6.87
C GLN A 240 -20.59 -9.54 -7.66
N ASP A 241 -21.12 -8.33 -7.80
CA ASP A 241 -20.44 -7.24 -8.51
C ASP A 241 -19.13 -6.78 -7.81
N TYR A 242 -19.00 -6.96 -6.48
CA TYR A 242 -17.70 -6.76 -5.83
C TYR A 242 -16.72 -7.87 -6.25
N LYS A 243 -17.15 -9.13 -6.27
CA LYS A 243 -16.33 -10.25 -6.76
C LYS A 243 -15.94 -10.04 -8.22
N ASP A 244 -16.90 -9.70 -9.07
CA ASP A 244 -16.67 -9.42 -10.48
C ASP A 244 -15.65 -8.29 -10.69
N SER A 245 -15.72 -7.23 -9.87
CA SER A 245 -14.78 -6.11 -9.96
C SER A 245 -13.34 -6.48 -9.59
N VAL A 246 -13.15 -7.45 -8.67
CA VAL A 246 -11.82 -7.99 -8.34
C VAL A 246 -11.33 -8.91 -9.46
N GLN A 247 -12.21 -9.73 -10.03
CA GLN A 247 -11.88 -10.58 -11.18
C GLN A 247 -11.51 -9.76 -12.41
N ASP A 248 -12.18 -8.63 -12.66
CA ASP A 248 -11.81 -7.72 -13.75
C ASP A 248 -10.41 -7.12 -13.55
N PHE A 249 -10.06 -6.74 -12.33
CA PHE A 249 -8.69 -6.32 -12.02
C PHE A 249 -7.69 -7.48 -12.21
N GLU A 250 -8.04 -8.70 -11.78
CA GLU A 250 -7.22 -9.89 -11.93
C GLU A 250 -6.86 -10.17 -13.40
N LYS A 251 -7.81 -10.00 -14.33
CA LYS A 251 -7.55 -10.14 -15.78
C LYS A 251 -6.44 -9.21 -16.27
N GLY A 252 -6.42 -7.97 -15.76
CA GLY A 252 -5.37 -6.99 -16.06
C GLY A 252 -4.01 -7.32 -15.41
N ALA A 253 -4.04 -8.06 -14.31
CA ALA A 253 -2.87 -8.51 -13.57
C ALA A 253 -2.33 -9.88 -14.04
N GLU A 254 -3.08 -10.58 -14.89
CA GLU A 254 -2.70 -11.88 -15.45
C GLU A 254 -1.35 -11.79 -16.17
N ASN A 255 -0.49 -12.76 -15.96
CA ASN A 255 0.84 -12.86 -16.56
C ASN A 255 1.88 -11.80 -16.06
N LEU A 256 1.56 -10.99 -15.07
CA LEU A 256 2.56 -10.14 -14.44
C LEU A 256 3.49 -10.97 -13.55
N ARG A 257 4.79 -10.77 -13.73
CA ARG A 257 5.81 -11.46 -12.95
C ARG A 257 5.93 -10.77 -11.58
N LEU A 258 5.45 -11.47 -10.53
CA LEU A 258 5.52 -11.01 -9.16
C LEU A 258 6.86 -11.39 -8.52
N GLY A 259 7.55 -10.41 -7.94
CA GLY A 259 8.81 -10.60 -7.22
C GLY A 259 8.86 -9.84 -5.89
N TYR A 260 10.07 -9.72 -5.36
CA TYR A 260 10.37 -8.91 -4.18
C TYR A 260 11.77 -8.29 -4.29
N VAL A 261 12.06 -7.31 -3.45
CA VAL A 261 13.41 -6.75 -3.28
C VAL A 261 13.94 -7.19 -1.93
N PRO A 262 15.15 -7.79 -1.83
CA PRO A 262 15.73 -8.20 -0.55
C PRO A 262 15.93 -7.01 0.38
N GLY A 263 15.58 -7.18 1.64
CA GLY A 263 15.76 -6.16 2.66
C GLY A 263 14.68 -6.23 3.75
N VAL A 264 14.95 -5.53 4.83
CA VAL A 264 14.05 -5.40 5.97
C VAL A 264 13.46 -4.00 5.99
N ILE A 265 12.19 -3.91 6.33
CA ILE A 265 11.53 -2.64 6.66
C ILE A 265 11.07 -2.63 8.11
N LEU A 266 11.14 -1.47 8.74
CA LEU A 266 10.59 -1.20 10.06
C LEU A 266 9.25 -0.50 9.91
N HIS A 267 8.19 -1.05 10.51
CA HIS A 267 6.87 -0.44 10.52
C HIS A 267 6.62 0.21 11.89
N HIS A 268 6.51 1.52 11.88
CA HIS A 268 6.35 2.33 13.07
C HIS A 268 4.95 2.22 13.69
N PHE A 269 4.90 2.17 15.01
CA PHE A 269 3.65 2.05 15.75
C PHE A 269 2.71 3.25 15.53
N HIS A 270 1.45 2.95 15.24
CA HIS A 270 0.36 3.92 15.17
C HIS A 270 -0.97 3.24 15.56
N GLY A 271 -1.10 2.94 16.84
CA GLY A 271 -2.24 2.25 17.43
C GLY A 271 -2.15 0.72 17.35
N SER A 272 -2.90 0.08 18.23
CA SER A 272 -2.94 -1.38 18.36
C SER A 272 -3.51 -2.04 17.11
N LYS A 273 -2.91 -3.17 16.69
CA LYS A 273 -3.47 -4.02 15.62
C LYS A 273 -4.87 -4.55 15.92
N LYS A 274 -5.22 -4.71 17.20
CA LYS A 274 -6.56 -5.10 17.62
C LYS A 274 -7.61 -4.10 17.12
N ASN A 275 -7.30 -2.81 17.13
CA ASN A 275 -8.20 -1.75 16.67
C ASN A 275 -8.45 -1.77 15.16
N ARG A 276 -7.62 -2.49 14.39
CA ARG A 276 -7.78 -2.65 12.94
C ARG A 276 -8.90 -3.59 12.55
N LYS A 277 -9.37 -4.45 13.48
CA LYS A 277 -10.53 -5.34 13.29
C LYS A 277 -10.53 -6.05 11.92
N TYR A 278 -9.38 -6.60 11.49
CA TYR A 278 -9.17 -7.10 10.13
C TYR A 278 -10.23 -8.11 9.66
N MET A 279 -10.75 -8.92 10.57
CA MET A 279 -11.81 -9.88 10.26
C MET A 279 -13.21 -9.25 10.39
N ASP A 280 -13.44 -8.50 11.46
CA ASP A 280 -14.77 -8.00 11.81
C ASP A 280 -15.24 -6.86 10.90
N ARG A 281 -14.30 -6.02 10.42
CA ARG A 281 -14.65 -4.88 9.54
C ARG A 281 -15.34 -5.30 8.23
N TRP A 282 -15.12 -6.55 7.76
CA TRP A 282 -15.81 -7.06 6.58
C TRP A 282 -17.34 -7.07 6.72
N ARG A 283 -17.83 -7.22 7.98
CA ARG A 283 -19.28 -7.19 8.26
C ARG A 283 -19.90 -5.85 7.83
N ILE A 284 -19.16 -4.74 7.91
CA ILE A 284 -19.67 -3.43 7.45
C ILE A 284 -20.05 -3.50 5.96
N LEU A 285 -19.23 -4.12 5.12
CA LEU A 285 -19.48 -4.24 3.69
C LEU A 285 -20.55 -5.30 3.39
N VAL A 286 -20.51 -6.42 4.09
CA VAL A 286 -21.46 -7.54 3.91
C VAL A 286 -22.87 -7.14 4.34
N ASP A 287 -23.03 -6.62 5.56
CA ASP A 287 -24.32 -6.27 6.14
C ASP A 287 -25.02 -5.13 5.37
N ASN A 288 -24.24 -4.26 4.72
CA ASN A 288 -24.76 -3.19 3.86
C ASN A 288 -24.76 -3.55 2.37
N ALA A 289 -24.54 -4.82 2.01
CA ALA A 289 -24.50 -5.32 0.64
C ALA A 289 -23.68 -4.39 -0.30
N TYR A 290 -22.45 -4.05 0.11
CA TYR A 290 -21.61 -3.12 -0.64
C TYR A 290 -21.44 -3.54 -2.10
N SER A 291 -21.78 -2.64 -3.00
CA SER A 291 -21.64 -2.76 -4.45
C SER A 291 -20.72 -1.66 -4.99
N PRO A 292 -19.54 -2.00 -5.52
CA PRO A 292 -18.69 -1.00 -6.18
C PRO A 292 -19.34 -0.30 -7.35
N LEU A 293 -20.29 -0.97 -8.00
CA LEU A 293 -21.01 -0.45 -9.17
C LEU A 293 -22.06 0.60 -8.78
N LEU A 294 -22.76 0.38 -7.66
CA LEU A 294 -23.88 1.22 -7.24
C LEU A 294 -23.50 2.31 -6.24
N HIS A 295 -22.58 1.99 -5.31
CA HIS A 295 -22.38 2.79 -4.11
C HIS A 295 -21.24 3.80 -4.19
N ILE A 296 -20.36 3.70 -5.20
CA ILE A 296 -19.26 4.65 -5.39
C ILE A 296 -19.15 5.13 -6.84
N THR A 297 -18.62 6.33 -7.00
CA THR A 297 -18.31 6.93 -8.30
C THR A 297 -17.09 7.84 -8.17
N LYS A 298 -16.51 8.26 -9.28
CA LYS A 298 -15.47 9.29 -9.29
C LYS A 298 -16.09 10.67 -9.50
N ASN A 299 -15.72 11.63 -8.66
CA ASN A 299 -16.05 13.02 -8.89
C ASN A 299 -15.23 13.60 -10.07
N LYS A 300 -15.48 14.87 -10.43
CA LYS A 300 -14.78 15.57 -11.52
C LYS A 300 -13.25 15.59 -11.39
N ASP A 301 -12.71 15.48 -10.18
CA ASP A 301 -11.29 15.51 -9.90
C ASP A 301 -10.64 14.13 -9.91
N GLY A 302 -11.47 13.06 -9.98
CA GLY A 302 -11.05 11.66 -9.98
C GLY A 302 -11.05 10.99 -8.59
N LEU A 303 -11.49 11.71 -7.54
CA LEU A 303 -11.63 11.13 -6.20
C LEU A 303 -12.89 10.27 -6.13
N LEU A 304 -12.78 9.07 -5.56
CA LEU A 304 -13.92 8.22 -5.25
C LEU A 304 -14.81 8.89 -4.19
N VAL A 305 -16.10 8.91 -4.45
CA VAL A 305 -17.11 9.47 -3.55
C VAL A 305 -18.32 8.53 -3.49
N PRO A 306 -19.07 8.51 -2.37
CA PRO A 306 -20.33 7.80 -2.32
C PRO A 306 -21.34 8.36 -3.32
N THR A 307 -22.15 7.49 -3.92
CA THR A 307 -23.33 7.88 -4.71
C THR A 307 -24.54 8.11 -3.80
N ALA A 308 -25.63 8.61 -4.38
CA ALA A 308 -26.92 8.72 -3.68
C ALA A 308 -27.51 7.34 -3.30
N ALA A 309 -27.11 6.26 -3.97
CA ALA A 309 -27.52 4.89 -3.66
C ALA A 309 -26.71 4.25 -2.53
N CYS A 310 -25.62 4.87 -2.08
CA CYS A 310 -24.81 4.36 -0.99
C CYS A 310 -25.59 4.40 0.32
N PRO A 311 -25.74 3.28 1.05
CA PRO A 311 -26.49 3.25 2.30
C PRO A 311 -25.89 4.22 3.35
N PRO A 312 -26.66 5.14 3.93
CA PRO A 312 -26.17 6.05 4.98
C PRO A 312 -25.57 5.28 6.17
N LYS A 313 -26.18 4.18 6.57
CA LYS A 313 -25.68 3.30 7.65
C LYS A 313 -24.27 2.80 7.37
N MET A 314 -23.97 2.41 6.12
CA MET A 314 -22.62 1.98 5.75
C MET A 314 -21.59 3.08 5.94
N LEU A 315 -21.92 4.32 5.58
CA LEU A 315 -21.02 5.46 5.76
C LEU A 315 -20.79 5.80 7.24
N GLU A 316 -21.82 5.70 8.07
CA GLU A 316 -21.72 5.84 9.53
C GLU A 316 -20.80 4.77 10.12
N ASP A 317 -20.98 3.49 9.74
CA ASP A 317 -20.17 2.38 10.20
C ASP A 317 -18.70 2.51 9.77
N ILE A 318 -18.43 2.98 8.55
CA ILE A 318 -17.08 3.26 8.06
C ILE A 318 -16.44 4.39 8.89
N GLN A 319 -17.17 5.46 9.16
CA GLN A 319 -16.68 6.57 9.97
C GLN A 319 -16.38 6.13 11.41
N GLN A 320 -17.27 5.34 12.02
CA GLN A 320 -17.06 4.76 13.32
C GLN A 320 -15.81 3.87 13.34
N TYR A 321 -15.65 3.01 12.36
CA TYR A 321 -14.47 2.16 12.23
C TYR A 321 -13.18 3.00 12.16
N PHE A 322 -13.16 4.12 11.40
CA PHE A 322 -11.99 4.99 11.36
C PHE A 322 -11.66 5.62 12.71
N GLN A 323 -12.67 6.01 13.50
CA GLN A 323 -12.48 6.53 14.86
C GLN A 323 -11.92 5.46 15.81
N GLU A 324 -12.48 4.23 15.74
CA GLU A 324 -12.08 3.10 16.57
C GLU A 324 -10.65 2.60 16.31
N ARG A 325 -10.05 2.95 15.18
CA ARG A 325 -8.63 2.66 14.91
C ARG A 325 -7.70 3.28 15.95
N ASN A 326 -8.10 4.40 16.56
CA ASN A 326 -7.39 5.07 17.66
C ASN A 326 -5.86 5.08 17.48
N GLU A 327 -5.41 5.72 16.39
CA GLU A 327 -3.99 5.67 16.00
C GLU A 327 -3.05 6.48 16.90
N ASP A 328 -3.62 7.30 17.80
CA ASP A 328 -2.88 8.02 18.84
C ASP A 328 -2.77 7.23 20.16
N GLU A 329 -3.31 6.00 20.21
CA GLU A 329 -3.26 5.14 21.40
C GLU A 329 -1.82 5.01 21.92
N GLY A 330 -1.65 5.34 23.21
CA GLY A 330 -0.38 5.25 23.90
C GLY A 330 0.57 6.44 23.70
N TYR A 331 0.12 7.52 23.02
CA TYR A 331 0.82 8.80 22.88
C TYR A 331 0.09 9.97 23.57
N ALA A 332 -1.10 9.72 24.11
CA ALA A 332 -1.89 10.69 24.88
C ALA A 332 -1.48 10.70 26.34
#